data_1e6d4d9760b98b6017d65ff44fc98ec1
#
_entry.id   1e6d4d9760b98b6017d65ff44fc98ec1
#
_cell.length_a   1.000
_cell.length_b   1.000
_cell.length_c   1.000
_cell.angle_alpha   90.00
_cell.angle_beta   90.00
_cell.angle_gamma   90.00
#
_symmetry.space_group_name_H-M   'P 1'
#
loop_
_entity.id
_entity.type
_entity.pdbx_description
1 polymer ?
#
loop_
_entity_poly.entity_id
_entity_poly.type
_entity_poly.pdbx_seq_one_letter_code
_entity_poly.pdbx_strand_id
1 'polypeptide(L)'
;DFGIPVIGTRPAPIPINRTFGDRNDPVDISSKVHVGTEFTHRFNSQWLIRNRFLMTHADQNMSFFNPAPAFGVALRDNRFLDRNIFGQKHSMQIYTTNLDLNGTFDLAKTRHDVLLGFDYMQSQTNYFIAGEYINPSPALTVDIFNPAVSATDPAIIRQTLALNNEYNTFKDQWFGVYFQDRITLWDKLHILGGGRYDWV
;
A
#
# COMPACT_ATOMS: atom_id res chain seq x y z
N ASP A 1 -12.53 -9.03 6.33
CA ASP A 1 -13.75 -9.84 6.23
C ASP A 1 -13.90 -10.41 4.82
N PHE A 2 -13.98 -11.73 4.69
CA PHE A 2 -13.99 -12.43 3.39
C PHE A 2 -15.43 -12.62 2.85
N GLY A 3 -16.40 -11.96 3.45
CA GLY A 3 -17.79 -12.03 3.04
C GLY A 3 -18.53 -13.27 3.55
N ILE A 4 -19.72 -13.52 3.01
CA ILE A 4 -20.56 -14.65 3.38
C ILE A 4 -20.18 -15.87 2.53
N PRO A 5 -19.88 -17.04 3.15
CA PRO A 5 -19.62 -18.26 2.42
C PRO A 5 -20.80 -18.70 1.56
N VAL A 6 -20.53 -19.48 0.51
CA VAL A 6 -21.53 -19.93 -0.45
C VAL A 6 -21.81 -21.43 -0.24
N ILE A 7 -23.07 -21.80 -0.26
CA ILE A 7 -23.55 -23.19 -0.29
C ILE A 7 -24.21 -23.42 -1.66
N GLY A 8 -23.59 -24.26 -2.47
CA GLY A 8 -24.00 -24.41 -3.86
C GLY A 8 -23.81 -23.11 -4.64
N THR A 9 -24.90 -22.50 -5.10
CA THR A 9 -24.87 -21.23 -5.84
C THR A 9 -25.45 -20.04 -5.05
N ARG A 10 -25.72 -20.21 -3.76
CA ARG A 10 -26.36 -19.19 -2.92
C ARG A 10 -25.51 -18.86 -1.70
N PRO A 11 -25.58 -17.63 -1.19
CA PRO A 11 -25.01 -17.30 0.11
C PRO A 11 -25.54 -18.22 1.20
N ALA A 12 -24.69 -18.62 2.13
CA ALA A 12 -25.09 -19.41 3.28
C ALA A 12 -26.15 -18.65 4.10
N PRO A 13 -27.19 -19.32 4.62
CA PRO A 13 -28.27 -18.68 5.40
C PRO A 13 -27.79 -18.38 6.83
N ILE A 14 -26.85 -17.47 6.95
CA ILE A 14 -26.26 -17.00 8.22
C ILE A 14 -26.42 -15.48 8.34
N PRO A 15 -26.40 -14.92 9.55
CA PRO A 15 -26.45 -13.47 9.75
C PRO A 15 -25.31 -12.76 9.01
N ILE A 16 -25.62 -11.64 8.35
CA ILE A 16 -24.66 -10.86 7.56
C ILE A 16 -23.48 -10.30 8.39
N ASN A 17 -23.71 -10.10 9.67
CA ASN A 17 -22.69 -9.62 10.61
C ASN A 17 -21.88 -10.74 11.28
N ARG A 18 -22.01 -11.97 10.80
CA ARG A 18 -21.24 -13.08 11.34
C ARG A 18 -19.78 -12.95 10.96
N THR A 19 -18.90 -12.99 11.94
CA THR A 19 -17.46 -13.05 11.76
C THR A 19 -16.95 -14.47 11.94
N PHE A 20 -15.90 -14.81 11.21
CA PHE A 20 -15.15 -16.05 11.30
C PHE A 20 -13.73 -15.84 11.82
N GLY A 21 -13.47 -14.69 12.43
CA GLY A 21 -12.23 -14.40 13.14
C GLY A 21 -12.01 -15.30 14.35
N ASP A 22 -10.95 -15.04 15.07
CA ASP A 22 -10.56 -15.78 16.27
C ASP A 22 -10.33 -14.79 17.42
N ARG A 23 -10.62 -15.20 18.67
CA ARG A 23 -10.36 -14.34 19.85
C ARG A 23 -8.88 -14.11 20.09
N ASN A 24 -8.08 -15.07 19.72
CA ASN A 24 -6.63 -15.04 19.88
C ASN A 24 -5.94 -14.59 18.59
N ASP A 25 -6.71 -13.97 17.66
CA ASP A 25 -6.13 -13.35 16.46
C ASP A 25 -5.11 -12.29 16.91
N PRO A 26 -3.84 -12.42 16.49
CA PRO A 26 -2.81 -11.48 16.89
C PRO A 26 -3.16 -10.05 16.44
N VAL A 27 -2.82 -9.09 17.27
CA VAL A 27 -3.09 -7.68 17.00
C VAL A 27 -2.18 -7.19 15.87
N ASP A 28 -2.76 -6.56 14.88
CA ASP A 28 -2.02 -5.85 13.85
C ASP A 28 -1.43 -4.56 14.42
N ILE A 29 -0.12 -4.41 14.23
CA ILE A 29 0.61 -3.23 14.65
C ILE A 29 1.25 -2.58 13.43
N SER A 30 0.98 -1.30 13.24
CA SER A 30 1.65 -0.50 12.22
C SER A 30 2.17 0.81 12.81
N SER A 31 3.36 1.20 12.40
CA SER A 31 3.94 2.49 12.72
C SER A 31 4.43 3.17 11.45
N LYS A 32 4.30 4.49 11.40
CA LYS A 32 4.75 5.26 10.24
C LYS A 32 5.30 6.60 10.69
N VAL A 33 6.50 6.90 10.22
CA VAL A 33 7.18 8.18 10.48
C VAL A 33 7.49 8.85 9.15
N HIS A 34 7.18 10.14 9.08
CA HIS A 34 7.54 11.00 7.97
C HIS A 34 8.42 12.14 8.48
N VAL A 35 9.52 12.38 7.79
CA VAL A 35 10.37 13.54 8.01
C VAL A 35 10.58 14.23 6.67
N GLY A 36 10.29 15.50 6.60
CA GLY A 36 10.40 16.25 5.36
C GLY A 36 10.97 17.64 5.56
N THR A 37 11.54 18.18 4.49
CA THR A 37 12.02 19.55 4.42
C THR A 37 11.56 20.18 3.12
N GLU A 38 11.29 21.47 3.17
CA GLU A 38 11.08 22.31 2.00
C GLU A 38 12.06 23.46 2.04
N PHE A 39 12.81 23.66 0.96
CA PHE A 39 13.67 24.80 0.74
C PHE A 39 13.15 25.56 -0.45
N THR A 40 12.97 26.88 -0.30
CA THR A 40 12.58 27.78 -1.37
C THR A 40 13.56 28.96 -1.42
N HIS A 41 14.11 29.21 -2.59
CA HIS A 41 14.96 30.36 -2.82
C HIS A 41 14.47 31.16 -4.03
N ARG A 42 14.29 32.47 -3.82
CA ARG A 42 13.92 33.40 -4.87
C ARG A 42 15.14 34.17 -5.34
N PHE A 43 15.59 33.92 -6.57
CA PHE A 43 16.73 34.60 -7.15
C PHE A 43 16.44 36.07 -7.45
N ASN A 44 15.21 36.35 -7.94
CA ASN A 44 14.71 37.68 -8.24
C ASN A 44 13.17 37.66 -8.33
N SER A 45 12.54 38.70 -8.84
CA SER A 45 11.08 38.76 -9.00
C SER A 45 10.52 37.74 -10.00
N GLN A 46 11.36 37.17 -10.86
CA GLN A 46 10.96 36.31 -11.97
C GLN A 46 11.29 34.85 -11.73
N TRP A 47 12.33 34.52 -10.96
CA TRP A 47 12.85 33.17 -10.82
C TRP A 47 12.85 32.70 -9.38
N LEU A 48 12.35 31.45 -9.19
CA LEU A 48 12.25 30.80 -7.90
C LEU A 48 12.61 29.31 -8.06
N ILE A 49 13.45 28.81 -7.19
CA ILE A 49 13.71 27.38 -7.05
C ILE A 49 13.07 26.86 -5.76
N ARG A 50 12.48 25.69 -5.83
CA ARG A 50 11.93 24.96 -4.68
C ARG A 50 12.43 23.54 -4.68
N ASN A 51 12.94 23.10 -3.55
CA ASN A 51 13.26 21.69 -3.31
C ASN A 51 12.40 21.17 -2.17
N ARG A 52 11.81 20.00 -2.35
CA ARG A 52 11.09 19.25 -1.32
C ARG A 52 11.73 17.89 -1.17
N PHE A 53 12.04 17.53 0.05
CA PHE A 53 12.54 16.21 0.40
C PHE A 53 11.61 15.59 1.44
N LEU A 54 11.33 14.29 1.27
CA LEU A 54 10.55 13.52 2.23
C LEU A 54 11.20 12.14 2.40
N MET A 55 11.41 11.78 3.65
CA MET A 55 11.74 10.43 4.08
C MET A 55 10.52 9.82 4.78
N THR A 56 10.17 8.61 4.40
CA THR A 56 9.14 7.80 5.07
C THR A 56 9.78 6.52 5.57
N HIS A 57 9.53 6.19 6.83
CA HIS A 57 9.79 4.87 7.39
C HIS A 57 8.47 4.30 7.91
N ALA A 58 8.16 3.07 7.52
CA ALA A 58 6.95 2.38 7.97
C ALA A 58 7.27 0.93 8.31
N ASP A 59 6.81 0.51 9.48
CA ASP A 59 6.82 -0.89 9.91
C ASP A 59 5.39 -1.36 10.09
N GLN A 60 5.12 -2.57 9.62
CA GLN A 60 3.84 -3.25 9.82
C GLN A 60 4.10 -4.69 10.22
N ASN A 61 3.40 -5.13 11.25
CA ASN A 61 3.37 -6.51 11.68
C ASN A 61 1.91 -6.92 11.80
N MET A 62 1.46 -7.81 10.94
CA MET A 62 0.08 -8.28 10.94
C MET A 62 0.02 -9.79 10.79
N SER A 63 -1.04 -10.35 11.35
CA SER A 63 -1.42 -11.74 11.13
C SER A 63 -2.93 -11.86 11.15
N PHE A 64 -3.46 -12.77 10.38
CA PHE A 64 -4.90 -12.94 10.27
C PHE A 64 -5.26 -14.37 9.88
N PHE A 65 -6.45 -14.78 10.30
CA PHE A 65 -7.06 -16.03 9.89
C PHE A 65 -7.72 -15.86 8.54
N ASN A 66 -7.33 -16.72 7.59
CA ASN A 66 -7.89 -16.77 6.26
C ASN A 66 -8.76 -17.99 6.05
N PRO A 67 -9.84 -17.89 5.26
CA PRO A 67 -10.43 -19.07 4.65
C PRO A 67 -9.41 -19.81 3.80
N ALA A 68 -9.39 -21.12 3.88
CA ALA A 68 -8.49 -21.95 3.10
C ALA A 68 -9.28 -22.93 2.22
N PRO A 69 -8.89 -23.10 0.96
CA PRO A 69 -7.81 -22.40 0.26
C PRO A 69 -8.17 -20.93 0.00
N ALA A 70 -7.18 -20.06 -0.06
CA ALA A 70 -7.32 -18.61 -0.09
C ALA A 70 -8.20 -18.05 -1.23
N PHE A 71 -8.40 -18.82 -2.29
CA PHE A 71 -9.20 -18.41 -3.46
C PHE A 71 -10.19 -19.54 -3.83
N GLY A 72 -11.48 -19.28 -3.61
CA GLY A 72 -12.52 -20.23 -3.96
C GLY A 72 -12.97 -21.11 -2.78
N VAL A 73 -13.36 -20.49 -1.70
CA VAL A 73 -13.77 -21.13 -0.45
C VAL A 73 -15.01 -21.99 -0.67
N ALA A 74 -14.80 -23.29 -0.87
CA ALA A 74 -15.84 -24.28 -0.70
C ALA A 74 -15.92 -24.67 0.78
N LEU A 75 -17.12 -24.61 1.35
CA LEU A 75 -17.33 -25.16 2.67
C LEU A 75 -17.22 -26.69 2.62
N ARG A 76 -16.46 -27.26 3.55
CA ARG A 76 -16.47 -28.70 3.73
C ARG A 76 -17.85 -29.13 4.30
N ASP A 77 -18.47 -30.09 3.66
CA ASP A 77 -19.81 -30.58 4.00
C ASP A 77 -20.88 -29.48 4.05
N ASN A 78 -20.75 -28.39 3.26
CA ASN A 78 -21.62 -27.22 3.28
C ASN A 78 -21.80 -26.57 4.67
N ARG A 79 -20.87 -26.79 5.57
CA ARG A 79 -20.98 -26.38 6.97
C ARG A 79 -19.67 -25.86 7.57
N PHE A 80 -18.56 -26.47 7.27
CA PHE A 80 -17.30 -26.19 7.93
C PHE A 80 -16.43 -25.30 7.06
N LEU A 81 -16.03 -24.18 7.62
CA LEU A 81 -15.05 -23.27 7.02
C LEU A 81 -13.66 -23.67 7.53
N ASP A 82 -12.89 -24.26 6.67
CA ASP A 82 -11.49 -24.52 6.96
C ASP A 82 -10.70 -23.21 6.85
N ARG A 83 -9.80 -22.96 7.79
CA ARG A 83 -9.01 -21.74 7.86
C ARG A 83 -7.52 -22.09 7.94
N ASN A 84 -6.69 -21.10 7.63
CA ASN A 84 -5.28 -21.09 7.94
C ASN A 84 -4.93 -19.77 8.65
N ILE A 85 -3.72 -19.64 9.12
CA ILE A 85 -3.19 -18.38 9.64
C ILE A 85 -1.96 -17.97 8.85
N PHE A 86 -1.93 -16.68 8.52
CA PHE A 86 -0.90 -16.06 7.75
C PHE A 86 -0.40 -14.81 8.47
N GLY A 87 0.91 -14.66 8.56
CA GLY A 87 1.57 -13.52 9.16
C GLY A 87 2.52 -12.85 8.17
N GLN A 88 2.61 -11.54 8.26
CA GLN A 88 3.57 -10.78 7.46
C GLN A 88 4.14 -9.61 8.26
N LYS A 89 5.41 -9.34 8.00
CA LYS A 89 6.11 -8.17 8.50
C LYS A 89 6.67 -7.40 7.33
N HIS A 90 6.40 -6.11 7.31
CA HIS A 90 6.95 -5.19 6.32
C HIS A 90 7.77 -4.13 7.05
N SER A 91 8.95 -3.85 6.53
CA SER A 91 9.71 -2.65 6.88
C SER A 91 10.03 -1.91 5.60
N MET A 92 9.54 -0.70 5.47
CA MET A 92 9.62 0.09 4.24
C MET A 92 10.33 1.41 4.51
N GLN A 93 11.27 1.75 3.66
CA GLN A 93 11.95 3.05 3.63
C GLN A 93 11.76 3.67 2.25
N ILE A 94 11.26 4.90 2.21
CA ILE A 94 11.09 5.65 0.97
C ILE A 94 11.76 7.00 1.14
N TYR A 95 12.55 7.39 0.15
CA TYR A 95 13.14 8.71 -0.01
C TYR A 95 12.60 9.33 -1.29
N THR A 96 12.07 10.52 -1.20
CA THR A 96 11.66 11.29 -2.38
C THR A 96 12.27 12.67 -2.36
N THR A 97 12.66 13.15 -3.51
CA THR A 97 13.02 14.55 -3.69
C THR A 97 12.37 15.09 -4.95
N ASN A 98 11.96 16.34 -4.87
CA ASN A 98 11.37 17.08 -5.98
C ASN A 98 12.06 18.44 -6.07
N LEU A 99 12.51 18.80 -7.25
CA LEU A 99 13.18 20.05 -7.54
C LEU A 99 12.42 20.79 -8.63
N ASP A 100 11.88 21.95 -8.31
CA ASP A 100 11.12 22.82 -9.20
C ASP A 100 11.86 24.12 -9.46
N LEU A 101 12.05 24.50 -10.70
CA LEU A 101 12.45 25.83 -11.12
C LEU A 101 11.28 26.51 -11.79
N ASN A 102 10.76 27.57 -11.18
CA ASN A 102 9.69 28.38 -11.71
C ASN A 102 10.25 29.67 -12.27
N GLY A 103 9.83 30.06 -13.46
CA GLY A 103 10.29 31.26 -14.13
C GLY A 103 9.16 32.01 -14.81
N THR A 104 9.26 33.35 -14.82
CA THR A 104 8.37 34.19 -15.60
C THR A 104 9.22 35.16 -16.43
N PHE A 105 8.97 35.25 -17.73
CA PHE A 105 9.66 36.16 -18.61
C PHE A 105 8.80 36.55 -19.82
N ASP A 106 9.12 37.68 -20.44
CA ASP A 106 8.48 38.16 -21.64
C ASP A 106 9.34 37.86 -22.87
N LEU A 107 8.73 37.32 -23.91
CA LEU A 107 9.38 37.02 -25.18
C LEU A 107 8.41 37.38 -26.35
N ALA A 108 8.87 38.18 -27.28
CA ALA A 108 8.12 38.52 -28.51
C ALA A 108 6.65 38.96 -28.27
N LYS A 109 6.39 39.79 -27.26
CA LYS A 109 5.06 40.29 -26.82
C LYS A 109 4.17 39.20 -26.18
N THR A 110 4.73 38.10 -25.78
CA THR A 110 4.04 37.07 -25.00
C THR A 110 4.68 36.96 -23.63
N ARG A 111 3.90 36.66 -22.62
CA ARG A 111 4.39 36.31 -21.27
C ARG A 111 4.42 34.82 -21.12
N HIS A 112 5.53 34.31 -20.63
CA HIS A 112 5.76 32.91 -20.36
C HIS A 112 5.86 32.69 -18.83
N ASP A 113 5.09 31.73 -18.32
CA ASP A 113 5.25 31.21 -16.96
C ASP A 113 5.68 29.75 -17.08
N VAL A 114 6.95 29.49 -16.83
CA VAL A 114 7.58 28.18 -17.03
C VAL A 114 7.79 27.44 -15.72
N LEU A 115 7.65 26.13 -15.78
CA LEU A 115 8.05 25.19 -14.73
C LEU A 115 8.97 24.14 -15.35
N LEU A 116 10.16 23.99 -14.78
CA LEU A 116 11.08 22.88 -15.04
C LEU A 116 11.20 22.08 -13.76
N GLY A 117 11.05 20.77 -13.83
CA GLY A 117 11.08 19.96 -12.64
C GLY A 117 11.85 18.65 -12.82
N PHE A 118 12.32 18.16 -11.69
CA PHE A 118 12.99 16.88 -11.54
C PHE A 118 12.44 16.19 -10.29
N ASP A 119 12.09 14.90 -10.41
CA ASP A 119 11.68 14.04 -9.32
C ASP A 119 12.63 12.86 -9.19
N TYR A 120 12.89 12.46 -7.97
CA TYR A 120 13.57 11.22 -7.63
C TYR A 120 12.87 10.51 -6.50
N MET A 121 12.71 9.20 -6.63
CA MET A 121 12.23 8.32 -5.57
C MET A 121 13.12 7.09 -5.48
N GLN A 122 13.44 6.71 -4.26
CA GLN A 122 14.03 5.42 -3.93
C GLN A 122 13.20 4.76 -2.87
N SER A 123 12.82 3.50 -3.07
CA SER A 123 12.16 2.68 -2.06
C SER A 123 12.94 1.41 -1.79
N GLN A 124 12.90 0.97 -0.54
CA GLN A 124 13.31 -0.36 -0.12
C GLN A 124 12.25 -0.94 0.80
N THR A 125 11.74 -2.09 0.43
CA THR A 125 10.78 -2.85 1.23
C THR A 125 11.36 -4.20 1.58
N ASN A 126 11.53 -4.45 2.86
CA ASN A 126 11.83 -5.77 3.40
C ASN A 126 10.51 -6.43 3.79
N TYR A 127 10.27 -7.59 3.25
CA TYR A 127 9.02 -8.31 3.37
C TYR A 127 9.29 -9.71 3.91
N PHE A 128 8.68 -10.04 5.02
CA PHE A 128 8.73 -11.35 5.64
C PHE A 128 7.32 -11.94 5.68
N ILE A 129 7.18 -13.14 5.17
CA ILE A 129 5.94 -13.92 5.20
C ILE A 129 6.16 -15.13 6.09
N ALA A 130 5.17 -15.47 6.88
CA ALA A 130 5.16 -16.63 7.75
C ALA A 130 3.79 -17.29 7.77
N GLY A 131 3.77 -18.57 8.07
CA GLY A 131 2.55 -19.33 8.22
C GLY A 131 2.14 -20.13 7.00
N GLU A 132 1.00 -20.78 7.09
CA GLU A 132 0.44 -21.63 6.04
C GLU A 132 -0.78 -20.95 5.44
N TYR A 133 -0.68 -20.50 4.20
CA TYR A 133 -1.77 -19.79 3.53
C TYR A 133 -2.45 -20.60 2.42
N ILE A 134 -1.91 -21.78 2.08
CA ILE A 134 -2.43 -22.63 1.00
C ILE A 134 -3.25 -23.78 1.56
N ASN A 135 -2.72 -24.49 2.57
CA ASN A 135 -3.36 -25.67 3.10
C ASN A 135 -4.20 -25.35 4.34
N PRO A 136 -5.43 -25.90 4.43
CA PRO A 136 -6.24 -25.74 5.62
C PRO A 136 -5.64 -26.48 6.80
N SER A 137 -5.69 -25.86 7.98
CA SER A 137 -5.39 -26.54 9.23
C SER A 137 -6.67 -27.04 9.87
N PRO A 138 -6.84 -28.34 10.11
CA PRO A 138 -8.03 -28.88 10.79
C PRO A 138 -8.25 -28.26 12.17
N ALA A 139 -7.17 -27.86 12.85
CA ALA A 139 -7.24 -27.19 14.15
C ALA A 139 -7.85 -25.78 14.09
N LEU A 140 -7.96 -25.21 12.88
CA LEU A 140 -8.49 -23.86 12.65
C LEU A 140 -9.88 -23.87 12.01
N THR A 141 -10.52 -25.01 11.87
CA THR A 141 -11.85 -25.17 11.26
C THR A 141 -12.96 -24.56 12.13
N VAL A 142 -13.91 -23.90 11.49
CA VAL A 142 -15.08 -23.26 12.13
C VAL A 142 -16.39 -23.79 11.55
N ASP A 143 -17.37 -24.09 12.39
CA ASP A 143 -18.76 -24.33 11.99
C ASP A 143 -19.46 -23.00 11.71
N ILE A 144 -19.86 -22.74 10.48
CA ILE A 144 -20.47 -21.46 10.08
C ILE A 144 -21.85 -21.22 10.72
N PHE A 145 -22.56 -22.27 11.11
CA PHE A 145 -23.89 -22.16 11.74
C PHE A 145 -23.81 -22.01 13.26
N ASN A 146 -22.77 -22.54 13.86
CA ASN A 146 -22.51 -22.43 15.28
C ASN A 146 -21.02 -22.13 15.51
N PRO A 147 -20.54 -20.96 15.13
CA PRO A 147 -19.21 -20.54 15.50
C PRO A 147 -19.25 -20.31 17.02
N ALA A 148 -18.98 -21.35 17.78
CA ALA A 148 -18.47 -21.15 19.13
C ALA A 148 -17.30 -20.18 18.94
N VAL A 149 -17.29 -19.07 19.70
CA VAL A 149 -16.27 -18.04 19.50
C VAL A 149 -14.93 -18.74 19.53
N SER A 150 -14.36 -18.90 18.35
CA SER A 150 -13.15 -19.66 18.14
C SER A 150 -12.05 -19.02 18.95
N ALA A 151 -11.48 -19.76 19.89
CA ALA A 151 -10.32 -19.35 20.67
C ALA A 151 -9.25 -20.42 20.40
N THR A 152 -8.55 -20.29 19.28
CA THR A 152 -7.48 -21.18 18.89
C THR A 152 -6.35 -21.11 19.95
N ASP A 153 -5.81 -22.27 20.32
CA ASP A 153 -4.67 -22.32 21.25
C ASP A 153 -3.51 -21.45 20.71
N PRO A 154 -3.01 -20.50 21.49
CA PRO A 154 -1.86 -19.69 21.08
C PRO A 154 -0.62 -20.51 20.68
N ALA A 155 -0.49 -21.73 21.18
CA ALA A 155 0.59 -22.63 20.76
C ALA A 155 0.42 -23.07 19.31
N ILE A 156 -0.80 -23.40 18.88
CA ILE A 156 -1.11 -23.76 17.49
C ILE A 156 -0.86 -22.56 16.57
N ILE A 157 -1.27 -21.35 16.98
CA ILE A 157 -1.01 -20.12 16.21
C ILE A 157 0.49 -19.94 15.99
N ARG A 158 1.29 -20.02 17.06
CA ARG A 158 2.76 -19.89 16.97
C ARG A 158 3.40 -20.97 16.10
N GLN A 159 2.96 -22.22 16.23
CA GLN A 159 3.49 -23.33 15.42
C GLN A 159 3.17 -23.13 13.94
N THR A 160 1.96 -22.72 13.60
CA THR A 160 1.56 -22.48 12.21
C THR A 160 2.30 -21.29 11.63
N LEU A 161 2.46 -20.19 12.37
CA LEU A 161 3.22 -19.01 11.95
C LEU A 161 4.74 -19.29 11.83
N ALA A 162 5.23 -20.38 12.38
CA ALA A 162 6.63 -20.80 12.20
C ALA A 162 6.88 -21.58 10.90
N LEU A 163 5.82 -21.92 10.16
CA LEU A 163 5.92 -22.63 8.89
C LEU A 163 6.19 -21.65 7.74
N ASN A 164 6.82 -22.15 6.67
CA ASN A 164 6.95 -21.48 5.37
C ASN A 164 7.46 -20.04 5.47
N ASN A 165 8.55 -19.84 6.16
CA ASN A 165 9.16 -18.52 6.31
C ASN A 165 9.85 -18.09 5.01
N GLU A 166 9.37 -16.99 4.41
CA GLU A 166 9.97 -16.37 3.25
C GLU A 166 10.42 -14.94 3.58
N TYR A 167 11.59 -14.59 3.07
CA TYR A 167 12.14 -13.24 3.24
C TYR A 167 12.52 -12.66 1.88
N ASN A 168 11.94 -11.51 1.55
CA ASN A 168 12.17 -10.83 0.28
C ASN A 168 12.56 -9.37 0.53
N THR A 169 13.42 -8.84 -0.33
CA THR A 169 13.77 -7.42 -0.37
C THR A 169 13.51 -6.89 -1.76
N PHE A 170 12.66 -5.87 -1.85
CA PHE A 170 12.39 -5.13 -3.07
C PHE A 170 13.08 -3.78 -2.99
N LYS A 171 13.70 -3.37 -4.08
CA LYS A 171 14.34 -2.06 -4.23
C LYS A 171 13.92 -1.46 -5.56
N ASP A 172 13.39 -0.26 -5.50
CA ASP A 172 12.95 0.48 -6.66
C ASP A 172 13.58 1.86 -6.67
N GLN A 173 13.96 2.32 -7.85
CA GLN A 173 14.41 3.69 -8.08
C GLN A 173 13.64 4.26 -9.25
N TRP A 174 13.28 5.50 -9.14
CA TRP A 174 12.47 6.17 -10.14
C TRP A 174 12.92 7.61 -10.30
N PHE A 175 12.99 8.06 -11.54
CA PHE A 175 13.40 9.41 -11.92
C PHE A 175 12.37 9.98 -12.88
N GLY A 176 12.14 11.27 -12.79
CA GLY A 176 11.27 11.99 -13.69
C GLY A 176 11.81 13.38 -13.98
N VAL A 177 11.72 13.80 -15.22
CA VAL A 177 11.91 15.20 -15.63
C VAL A 177 10.66 15.70 -16.28
N TYR A 178 10.30 16.95 -16.03
CA TYR A 178 9.11 17.55 -16.61
C TYR A 178 9.31 19.03 -16.89
N PHE A 179 8.54 19.51 -17.85
CA PHE A 179 8.44 20.94 -18.12
C PHE A 179 7.00 21.31 -18.41
N GLN A 180 6.67 22.56 -18.15
CA GLN A 180 5.40 23.18 -18.49
C GLN A 180 5.65 24.63 -18.84
N ASP A 181 4.94 25.15 -19.83
CA ASP A 181 4.91 26.57 -20.17
C ASP A 181 3.47 27.02 -20.34
N ARG A 182 3.13 28.09 -19.65
CA ARG A 182 1.89 28.82 -19.85
C ARG A 182 2.18 30.12 -20.56
N ILE A 183 1.81 30.19 -21.82
CA ILE A 183 1.99 31.36 -22.68
C ILE A 183 0.74 32.25 -22.60
N THR A 184 0.92 33.50 -22.24
CA THR A 184 -0.16 34.53 -22.24
C THR A 184 0.04 35.44 -23.42
N LEU A 185 -1.00 35.54 -24.29
CA LEU A 185 -1.06 36.42 -25.43
C LEU A 185 -2.11 37.51 -25.20
N TRP A 186 -1.72 38.73 -25.48
CA TRP A 186 -2.61 39.92 -25.38
C TRP A 186 -3.33 40.07 -24.03
N ASP A 187 -2.76 39.54 -22.95
CA ASP A 187 -3.33 39.49 -21.59
C ASP A 187 -4.72 38.81 -21.49
N LYS A 188 -5.10 38.07 -22.52
CA LYS A 188 -6.44 37.44 -22.63
C LYS A 188 -6.44 35.98 -22.98
N LEU A 189 -5.53 35.51 -23.84
CA LEU A 189 -5.47 34.13 -24.27
C LEU A 189 -4.33 33.42 -23.55
N HIS A 190 -4.65 32.33 -22.87
CA HIS A 190 -3.69 31.50 -22.18
C HIS A 190 -3.59 30.13 -22.89
N ILE A 191 -2.37 29.77 -23.28
CA ILE A 191 -2.05 28.46 -23.88
C ILE A 191 -1.13 27.75 -22.90
N LEU A 192 -1.49 26.53 -22.52
CA LEU A 192 -0.69 25.69 -21.64
C LEU A 192 -0.18 24.47 -22.43
N GLY A 193 1.13 24.26 -22.40
CA GLY A 193 1.78 23.09 -22.95
C GLY A 193 2.82 22.53 -21.98
N GLY A 194 3.13 21.26 -22.10
CA GLY A 194 4.13 20.62 -21.27
C GLY A 194 4.34 19.15 -21.59
N GLY A 195 5.31 18.55 -20.94
CA GLY A 195 5.62 17.15 -21.06
C GLY A 195 6.37 16.61 -19.86
N ARG A 196 6.35 15.29 -19.72
CA ARG A 196 7.07 14.56 -18.68
C ARG A 196 7.67 13.30 -19.28
N TYR A 197 8.86 12.95 -18.80
CA TYR A 197 9.51 11.69 -19.11
C TYR A 197 9.99 11.05 -17.80
N ASP A 198 9.62 9.77 -17.60
CA ASP A 198 9.96 8.97 -16.43
C ASP A 198 10.75 7.73 -16.85
N TRP A 199 11.69 7.30 -15.97
CA TRP A 199 12.40 6.03 -16.12
C TRP A 199 12.63 5.38 -14.75
N VAL A 200 12.71 4.04 -14.76
CA VAL A 200 12.88 3.17 -13.60
C VAL A 200 14.14 2.36 -13.74
#